data_f34d890959424bc15cfe0b6efc8240e2
#
_entry.id   f34d890959424bc15cfe0b6efc8240e2
#
_cell.length_a   1.000
_cell.length_b   1.000
_cell.length_c   1.000
_cell.angle_alpha   90.00
_cell.angle_beta   90.00
_cell.angle_gamma   90.00
#
_symmetry.space_group_name_H-M   'P 1'
#
loop_
_entity.id
_entity.type
_entity.pdbx_description
1 polymer ?
#
loop_
_entity_poly.entity_id
_entity_poly.type
_entity_poly.pdbx_seq_one_letter_code
_entity_poly.pdbx_strand_id
1 'polypeptide(L)'
;MNWQAIKSIYVFEMARFFRTLMQSFISPVISTSLYFVVFGAAIGSRIDQVDGVSYGAFIVPGLIMLSVMTQAISNASFGIYFPKFIGTIYELLSAPVSFLEIVVGYVGAAATKALFIGIVILATSALFVDLEIQHPFAMMAFMLLTCVSSALFGFIIGI
;
A
#
# COMPACT_ATOMS: atom_id res chain seq x y z
N MET A 1 -22.33 3.55 16.28
CA MET A 1 -21.40 3.42 15.14
C MET A 1 -22.23 2.99 13.91
N ASN A 2 -22.28 3.84 12.89
CA ASN A 2 -23.06 3.59 11.68
C ASN A 2 -22.24 2.75 10.69
N TRP A 3 -22.41 1.44 10.75
CA TRP A 3 -21.69 0.50 9.88
C TRP A 3 -21.94 0.71 8.39
N GLN A 4 -23.13 1.20 8.03
CA GLN A 4 -23.47 1.51 6.64
C GLN A 4 -22.65 2.68 6.10
N ALA A 5 -22.39 3.70 6.91
CA ALA A 5 -21.57 4.84 6.53
C ALA A 5 -20.12 4.42 6.27
N ILE A 6 -19.52 3.62 7.17
CA ILE A 6 -18.17 3.06 6.98
C ILE A 6 -18.10 2.25 5.68
N LYS A 7 -19.05 1.35 5.47
CA LYS A 7 -19.12 0.53 4.27
C LYS A 7 -19.26 1.36 3.00
N SER A 8 -20.08 2.41 3.02
CA SER A 8 -20.29 3.28 1.85
C SER A 8 -19.02 4.03 1.47
N ILE A 9 -18.30 4.61 2.44
CA ILE A 9 -17.01 5.27 2.22
C ILE A 9 -15.98 4.27 1.68
N TYR A 10 -15.87 3.12 2.32
CA TYR A 10 -14.95 2.06 1.91
C TYR A 10 -15.21 1.58 0.49
N VAL A 11 -16.46 1.26 0.15
CA VAL A 11 -16.85 0.78 -1.18
C VAL A 11 -16.63 1.86 -2.25
N PHE A 12 -16.92 3.13 -1.95
CA PHE A 12 -16.66 4.24 -2.85
C PHE A 12 -15.16 4.36 -3.18
N GLU A 13 -14.31 4.31 -2.16
CA GLU A 13 -12.86 4.36 -2.31
C GLU A 13 -12.31 3.14 -3.06
N MET A 14 -12.83 1.95 -2.80
CA MET A 14 -12.45 0.75 -3.52
C MET A 14 -12.92 0.80 -4.99
N ALA A 15 -14.13 1.27 -5.26
CA ALA A 15 -14.62 1.45 -6.63
C ALA A 15 -13.75 2.43 -7.42
N ARG A 16 -13.28 3.52 -6.79
CA ARG A 16 -12.32 4.45 -7.39
C ARG A 16 -10.99 3.74 -7.73
N PHE A 17 -10.48 2.93 -6.82
CA PHE A 17 -9.26 2.15 -7.05
C PHE A 17 -9.41 1.18 -8.22
N PHE A 18 -10.54 0.46 -8.30
CA PHE A 18 -10.79 -0.48 -9.40
C PHE A 18 -10.91 0.19 -10.77
N ARG A 19 -11.29 1.46 -10.84
CA ARG A 19 -11.29 2.22 -12.11
C ARG A 19 -9.87 2.57 -12.59
N THR A 20 -8.91 2.65 -11.68
CA THR A 20 -7.51 3.03 -11.96
C THR A 20 -6.54 1.87 -11.76
N LEU A 21 -7.03 0.61 -11.80
CA LEU A 21 -6.24 -0.60 -11.53
C LEU A 21 -4.95 -0.67 -12.35
N MET A 22 -5.07 -0.49 -13.67
CA MET A 22 -3.91 -0.57 -14.58
C MET A 22 -2.81 0.40 -14.14
N GLN A 23 -3.15 1.64 -13.85
CA GLN A 23 -2.18 2.64 -13.41
C GLN A 23 -1.62 2.33 -12.02
N SER A 24 -2.47 1.85 -11.11
CA SER A 24 -2.08 1.56 -9.72
C SER A 24 -1.16 0.35 -9.58
N PHE A 25 -1.26 -0.63 -10.49
CA PHE A 25 -0.43 -1.84 -10.46
C PHE A 25 0.78 -1.79 -11.39
N ILE A 26 0.63 -1.24 -12.59
CA ILE A 26 1.73 -1.21 -13.58
C ILE A 26 2.92 -0.42 -13.02
N SER A 27 2.69 0.74 -12.41
CA SER A 27 3.77 1.58 -11.91
C SER A 27 4.62 0.88 -10.83
N PRO A 28 4.05 0.31 -9.75
CA PRO A 28 4.83 -0.45 -8.77
C PRO A 28 5.54 -1.68 -9.37
N VAL A 29 4.89 -2.42 -10.28
CA VAL A 29 5.49 -3.59 -10.92
C VAL A 29 6.71 -3.20 -11.75
N ILE A 30 6.58 -2.18 -12.59
CA ILE A 30 7.70 -1.69 -13.41
C ILE A 30 8.84 -1.19 -12.51
N SER A 31 8.53 -0.38 -11.50
CA SER A 31 9.54 0.14 -10.57
C SER A 31 10.27 -0.98 -9.86
N THR A 32 9.55 -1.96 -9.32
CA THR A 32 10.15 -3.11 -8.63
C THR A 32 10.99 -3.95 -9.58
N SER A 33 10.50 -4.25 -10.77
CA SER A 33 11.26 -4.99 -11.80
C SER A 33 12.54 -4.25 -12.18
N LEU A 34 12.46 -2.92 -12.36
CA LEU A 34 13.63 -2.09 -12.65
C LEU A 34 14.65 -2.12 -11.52
N TYR A 35 14.19 -2.07 -10.24
CA TYR A 35 15.07 -2.24 -9.09
C TYR A 35 15.82 -3.58 -9.15
N PHE A 36 15.14 -4.68 -9.42
CA PHE A 36 15.79 -6.00 -9.54
C PHE A 36 16.78 -6.07 -10.68
N VAL A 37 16.46 -5.53 -11.85
CA VAL A 37 17.37 -5.49 -12.99
C VAL A 37 18.60 -4.64 -12.68
N VAL A 38 18.41 -3.42 -12.17
CA VAL A 38 19.53 -2.49 -11.90
C VAL A 38 20.39 -2.98 -10.74
N PHE A 39 19.79 -3.30 -9.61
CA PHE A 39 20.54 -3.71 -8.43
C PHE A 39 21.04 -5.15 -8.52
N GLY A 40 20.30 -6.05 -9.15
CA GLY A 40 20.75 -7.40 -9.43
C GLY A 40 21.96 -7.41 -10.37
N ALA A 41 21.95 -6.61 -11.43
CA ALA A 41 23.08 -6.51 -12.36
C ALA A 41 24.26 -5.72 -11.79
N ALA A 42 24.00 -4.60 -11.08
CA ALA A 42 25.07 -3.71 -10.60
C ALA A 42 25.75 -4.21 -9.31
N ILE A 43 24.98 -4.79 -8.40
CA ILE A 43 25.46 -5.18 -7.06
C ILE A 43 25.53 -6.70 -6.91
N GLY A 44 24.59 -7.45 -7.47
CA GLY A 44 24.59 -8.91 -7.44
C GLY A 44 25.80 -9.55 -8.10
N SER A 45 26.45 -8.83 -9.03
CA SER A 45 27.75 -9.26 -9.62
C SER A 45 28.96 -9.10 -8.67
N ARG A 46 28.79 -8.35 -7.56
CA ARG A 46 29.87 -8.07 -6.57
C ARG A 46 29.57 -8.66 -5.20
N ILE A 47 28.31 -8.86 -4.86
CA ILE A 47 27.87 -9.41 -3.57
C ILE A 47 26.89 -10.54 -3.88
N ASP A 48 27.38 -11.77 -3.79
CA ASP A 48 26.53 -12.95 -4.08
C ASP A 48 25.55 -13.22 -2.94
N GLN A 49 25.99 -13.07 -1.69
CA GLN A 49 25.18 -13.41 -0.49
C GLN A 49 25.40 -12.42 0.64
N VAL A 50 24.34 -12.17 1.41
CA VAL A 50 24.35 -11.45 2.68
C VAL A 50 23.72 -12.38 3.73
N ASP A 51 24.47 -12.75 4.78
CA ASP A 51 24.04 -13.68 5.83
C ASP A 51 23.46 -15.02 5.29
N GLY A 52 24.03 -15.55 4.21
CA GLY A 52 23.58 -16.81 3.60
C GLY A 52 22.37 -16.71 2.67
N VAL A 53 21.85 -15.50 2.46
CA VAL A 53 20.72 -15.22 1.55
C VAL A 53 21.24 -14.47 0.33
N SER A 54 20.69 -14.76 -0.87
CA SER A 54 21.06 -14.00 -2.08
C SER A 54 20.75 -12.52 -1.87
N TYR A 55 21.61 -11.64 -2.39
CA TYR A 55 21.41 -10.18 -2.26
C TYR A 55 20.03 -9.74 -2.77
N GLY A 56 19.54 -10.34 -3.87
CA GLY A 56 18.20 -10.09 -4.41
C GLY A 56 17.10 -10.40 -3.39
N ALA A 57 17.16 -11.54 -2.72
CA ALA A 57 16.17 -11.92 -1.71
C ALA A 57 16.24 -11.03 -0.46
N PHE A 58 17.43 -10.58 -0.08
CA PHE A 58 17.64 -9.69 1.06
C PHE A 58 16.96 -8.32 0.89
N ILE A 59 16.95 -7.75 -0.33
CA ILE A 59 16.35 -6.42 -0.57
C ILE A 59 14.83 -6.46 -0.70
N VAL A 60 14.21 -7.62 -0.99
CA VAL A 60 12.76 -7.76 -1.24
C VAL A 60 11.90 -7.19 -0.12
N PRO A 61 12.10 -7.55 1.17
CA PRO A 61 11.28 -7.03 2.26
C PRO A 61 11.32 -5.50 2.36
N GLY A 62 12.50 -4.90 2.16
CA GLY A 62 12.68 -3.45 2.15
C GLY A 62 11.91 -2.76 1.02
N LEU A 63 11.97 -3.31 -0.20
CA LEU A 63 11.25 -2.79 -1.37
C LEU A 63 9.72 -2.88 -1.17
N ILE A 64 9.24 -4.01 -0.64
CA ILE A 64 7.81 -4.18 -0.35
C ILE A 64 7.35 -3.16 0.68
N MET A 65 8.06 -3.05 1.81
CA MET A 65 7.69 -2.12 2.89
C MET A 65 7.72 -0.67 2.43
N LEU A 66 8.76 -0.25 1.69
CA LEU A 66 8.85 1.10 1.13
C LEU A 66 7.66 1.41 0.21
N SER A 67 7.33 0.48 -0.68
CA SER A 67 6.21 0.65 -1.62
C SER A 67 4.87 0.68 -0.90
N VAL A 68 4.65 -0.21 0.05
CA VAL A 68 3.43 -0.29 0.86
C VAL A 68 3.23 0.99 1.67
N MET A 69 4.27 1.49 2.35
CA MET A 69 4.22 2.76 3.10
C MET A 69 3.86 3.92 2.18
N THR A 70 4.56 4.07 1.06
CA THR A 70 4.33 5.15 0.10
C THR A 70 2.90 5.12 -0.45
N GLN A 71 2.42 3.94 -0.81
CA GLN A 71 1.07 3.75 -1.34
C GLN A 71 -0.02 3.98 -0.27
N ALA A 72 0.19 3.52 0.96
CA ALA A 72 -0.76 3.73 2.05
C ALA A 72 -0.90 5.21 2.38
N ILE A 73 0.23 5.92 2.52
CA ILE A 73 0.26 7.37 2.78
C ILE A 73 -0.43 8.14 1.64
N SER A 74 -0.03 7.88 0.40
CA SER A 74 -0.58 8.59 -0.77
C SER A 74 -2.07 8.35 -0.96
N ASN A 75 -2.53 7.09 -0.84
CA ASN A 75 -3.94 6.77 -1.00
C ASN A 75 -4.80 7.37 0.12
N ALA A 76 -4.35 7.35 1.37
CA ALA A 76 -5.08 7.93 2.49
C ALA A 76 -5.12 9.46 2.41
N SER A 77 -3.98 10.10 2.14
CA SER A 77 -3.88 11.54 2.00
C SER A 77 -4.74 12.05 0.85
N PHE A 78 -4.61 11.46 -0.34
CA PHE A 78 -5.39 11.84 -1.49
C PHE A 78 -6.89 11.58 -1.32
N GLY A 79 -7.24 10.50 -0.59
CA GLY A 79 -8.63 10.14 -0.29
C GLY A 79 -9.41 11.24 0.41
N ILE A 80 -8.79 11.97 1.34
CA ILE A 80 -9.42 13.07 2.06
C ILE A 80 -9.13 14.44 1.43
N TYR A 81 -7.93 14.65 0.90
CA TYR A 81 -7.54 15.91 0.29
C TYR A 81 -8.37 16.25 -0.96
N PHE A 82 -8.58 15.27 -1.84
CA PHE A 82 -9.30 15.51 -3.09
C PHE A 82 -10.76 15.94 -2.89
N PRO A 83 -11.58 15.30 -2.04
CA PRO A 83 -12.90 15.81 -1.68
C PRO A 83 -12.89 17.23 -1.09
N LYS A 84 -11.85 17.61 -0.33
CA LYS A 84 -11.69 18.98 0.15
C LYS A 84 -11.44 19.95 -1.01
N PHE A 85 -10.56 19.59 -1.92
CA PHE A 85 -10.19 20.44 -3.06
C PHE A 85 -11.39 20.73 -3.99
N ILE A 86 -12.24 19.74 -4.25
CA ILE A 86 -13.43 19.89 -5.11
C ILE A 86 -14.69 20.34 -4.35
N GLY A 87 -14.62 20.47 -3.02
CA GLY A 87 -15.73 20.94 -2.19
C GLY A 87 -16.74 19.86 -1.77
N THR A 88 -16.64 18.62 -2.26
CA THR A 88 -17.56 17.53 -1.90
C THR A 88 -17.42 17.05 -0.45
N ILE A 89 -16.38 17.47 0.26
CA ILE A 89 -16.20 17.18 1.68
C ILE A 89 -17.37 17.70 2.53
N TYR A 90 -18.00 18.81 2.12
CA TYR A 90 -19.12 19.41 2.85
C TYR A 90 -20.38 18.53 2.82
N GLU A 91 -20.56 17.74 1.75
CA GLU A 91 -21.64 16.76 1.68
C GLU A 91 -21.42 15.63 2.69
N LEU A 92 -20.17 15.17 2.84
CA LEU A 92 -19.80 14.17 3.84
C LEU A 92 -19.98 14.71 5.27
N LEU A 93 -19.58 15.96 5.52
CA LEU A 93 -19.68 16.59 6.85
C LEU A 93 -21.11 16.96 7.23
N SER A 94 -22.02 17.16 6.27
CA SER A 94 -23.45 17.38 6.51
C SER A 94 -24.22 16.09 6.79
N ALA A 95 -23.66 14.94 6.44
CA ALA A 95 -24.26 13.64 6.72
C ALA A 95 -24.16 13.29 8.22
N PRO A 96 -25.09 12.50 8.78
CA PRO A 96 -25.04 12.07 10.18
C PRO A 96 -23.99 10.95 10.38
N VAL A 97 -22.72 11.28 10.13
CA VAL A 97 -21.59 10.38 10.20
C VAL A 97 -20.57 10.90 11.22
N SER A 98 -20.14 10.01 12.12
CA SER A 98 -19.12 10.33 13.13
C SER A 98 -17.73 10.45 12.46
N PHE A 99 -16.86 11.29 13.03
CA PHE A 99 -15.47 11.43 12.58
C PHE A 99 -14.70 10.10 12.62
N LEU A 100 -14.96 9.23 13.59
CA LEU A 100 -14.36 7.90 13.67
C LEU A 100 -14.79 7.00 12.50
N GLU A 101 -16.03 7.10 12.07
CA GLU A 101 -16.56 6.34 10.94
C GLU A 101 -15.90 6.79 9.62
N ILE A 102 -15.66 8.08 9.48
CA ILE A 102 -14.93 8.65 8.34
C ILE A 102 -13.48 8.13 8.34
N VAL A 103 -12.78 8.23 9.47
CA VAL A 103 -11.39 7.74 9.59
C VAL A 103 -11.31 6.25 9.25
N VAL A 104 -12.15 5.42 9.87
CA VAL A 104 -12.13 3.96 9.65
C VAL A 104 -12.43 3.62 8.19
N GLY A 105 -13.36 4.32 7.54
CA GLY A 105 -13.69 4.11 6.13
C GLY A 105 -12.52 4.42 5.19
N TYR A 106 -11.93 5.60 5.30
CA TYR A 106 -10.82 6.03 4.44
C TYR A 106 -9.52 5.27 4.72
N VAL A 107 -9.14 5.16 5.98
CA VAL A 107 -7.92 4.44 6.40
C VAL A 107 -8.02 2.95 6.06
N GLY A 108 -9.17 2.34 6.31
CA GLY A 108 -9.42 0.93 5.95
C GLY A 108 -9.28 0.70 4.45
N ALA A 109 -9.87 1.57 3.61
CA ALA A 109 -9.74 1.48 2.17
C ALA A 109 -8.29 1.68 1.70
N ALA A 110 -7.57 2.68 2.23
CA ALA A 110 -6.18 2.95 1.88
C ALA A 110 -5.25 1.81 2.28
N ALA A 111 -5.41 1.26 3.49
CA ALA A 111 -4.65 0.12 3.97
C ALA A 111 -4.89 -1.13 3.10
N THR A 112 -6.13 -1.40 2.72
CA THR A 112 -6.48 -2.52 1.83
C THR A 112 -5.83 -2.36 0.46
N LYS A 113 -5.88 -1.16 -0.14
CA LYS A 113 -5.23 -0.87 -1.43
C LYS A 113 -3.72 -1.10 -1.36
N ALA A 114 -3.07 -0.59 -0.31
CA ALA A 114 -1.64 -0.77 -0.10
C ALA A 114 -1.26 -2.24 0.09
N LEU A 115 -2.08 -3.00 0.82
CA LEU A 115 -1.90 -4.44 1.01
C LEU A 115 -1.96 -5.20 -0.33
N PHE A 116 -2.94 -4.89 -1.18
CA PHE A 116 -3.03 -5.48 -2.52
C PHE A 116 -1.77 -5.20 -3.35
N ILE A 117 -1.28 -3.97 -3.33
CA ILE A 117 -0.05 -3.59 -4.05
C ILE A 117 1.16 -4.33 -3.46
N GLY A 118 1.26 -4.46 -2.14
CA GLY A 118 2.30 -5.24 -1.47
C GLY A 118 2.33 -6.71 -1.90
N ILE A 119 1.16 -7.34 -2.01
CA ILE A 119 1.03 -8.72 -2.51
C ILE A 119 1.47 -8.83 -3.97
N VAL A 120 1.11 -7.87 -4.82
CA VAL A 120 1.53 -7.84 -6.23
C VAL A 120 3.04 -7.68 -6.34
N ILE A 121 3.65 -6.82 -5.53
CA ILE A 121 5.11 -6.64 -5.51
C ILE A 121 5.79 -7.93 -5.03
N LEU A 122 5.26 -8.58 -3.99
CA LEU A 122 5.76 -9.87 -3.51
C LEU A 122 5.72 -10.93 -4.62
N ALA A 123 4.60 -11.05 -5.32
CA ALA A 123 4.45 -11.97 -6.44
C ALA A 123 5.41 -11.64 -7.60
N THR A 124 5.61 -10.34 -7.89
CA THR A 124 6.57 -9.89 -8.90
C THR A 124 8.00 -10.23 -8.47
N SER A 125 8.35 -10.02 -7.20
CA SER A 125 9.68 -10.32 -6.66
C SER A 125 10.00 -11.83 -6.74
N ALA A 126 9.01 -12.68 -6.53
CA ALA A 126 9.16 -14.14 -6.63
C ALA A 126 9.48 -14.63 -8.06
N LEU A 127 9.25 -13.80 -9.09
CA LEU A 127 9.66 -14.12 -10.47
C LEU A 127 11.16 -13.88 -10.72
N PHE A 128 11.79 -13.03 -9.93
CA PHE A 128 13.19 -12.63 -10.09
C PHE A 128 14.14 -13.33 -9.12
N VAL A 129 13.61 -13.75 -7.97
CA VAL A 129 14.42 -14.27 -6.86
C VAL A 129 13.68 -15.42 -6.17
N ASP A 130 14.42 -16.47 -5.81
CA ASP A 130 13.91 -17.55 -4.97
C ASP A 130 13.71 -17.01 -3.54
N LEU A 131 12.45 -16.87 -3.14
CA LEU A 131 12.07 -16.35 -1.84
C LEU A 131 11.74 -17.50 -0.88
N GLU A 132 12.56 -17.69 0.13
CA GLU A 132 12.26 -18.58 1.25
C GLU A 132 11.55 -17.81 2.37
N ILE A 133 10.22 -17.91 2.42
CA ILE A 133 9.42 -17.25 3.46
C ILE A 133 9.28 -18.19 4.65
N GLN A 134 10.11 -18.00 5.67
CA GLN A 134 10.12 -18.85 6.87
C GLN A 134 8.86 -18.64 7.72
N HIS A 135 8.36 -17.42 7.84
CA HIS A 135 7.24 -17.04 8.71
C HIS A 135 6.19 -16.22 7.97
N PRO A 136 5.33 -16.84 7.11
CA PRO A 136 4.37 -16.11 6.27
C PRO A 136 3.32 -15.34 7.10
N PHE A 137 2.87 -15.90 8.23
CA PHE A 137 1.91 -15.22 9.11
C PHE A 137 2.49 -13.94 9.75
N ALA A 138 3.73 -14.01 10.23
CA ALA A 138 4.40 -12.84 10.79
C ALA A 138 4.60 -11.76 9.72
N MET A 139 5.02 -12.14 8.52
CA MET A 139 5.19 -11.23 7.38
C MET A 139 3.87 -10.51 7.05
N MET A 140 2.76 -11.25 6.94
CA MET A 140 1.45 -10.67 6.66
C MET A 140 0.97 -9.75 7.78
N ALA A 141 1.19 -10.13 9.06
CA ALA A 141 0.82 -9.30 10.20
C ALA A 141 1.60 -7.97 10.23
N PHE A 142 2.92 -8.01 10.01
CA PHE A 142 3.74 -6.80 9.93
C PHE A 142 3.37 -5.93 8.73
N MET A 143 3.11 -6.53 7.57
CA MET A 143 2.67 -5.81 6.38
C MET A 143 1.34 -5.09 6.62
N LEU A 144 0.36 -5.77 7.24
CA LEU A 144 -0.93 -5.18 7.58
C LEU A 144 -0.79 -4.05 8.61
N LEU A 145 0.03 -4.24 9.64
CA LEU A 145 0.31 -3.21 10.64
C LEU A 145 0.95 -1.98 10.00
N THR A 146 1.90 -2.17 9.09
CA THR A 146 2.54 -1.09 8.33
C THR A 146 1.53 -0.38 7.43
N CYS A 147 0.64 -1.10 6.75
CA CYS A 147 -0.43 -0.51 5.94
C CYS A 147 -1.33 0.40 6.77
N VAL A 148 -1.80 -0.08 7.93
CA VAL A 148 -2.73 0.67 8.79
C VAL A 148 -2.04 1.89 9.40
N SER A 149 -0.85 1.74 9.98
CA SER A 149 -0.12 2.86 10.59
C SER A 149 0.26 3.93 9.58
N SER A 150 0.72 3.53 8.40
CA SER A 150 1.06 4.46 7.32
C SER A 150 -0.18 5.15 6.72
N ALA A 151 -1.31 4.44 6.61
CA ALA A 151 -2.57 5.01 6.15
C ALA A 151 -3.12 6.04 7.16
N LEU A 152 -3.03 5.77 8.48
CA LEU A 152 -3.37 6.75 9.52
C LEU A 152 -2.52 8.01 9.41
N PHE A 153 -1.21 7.83 9.24
CA PHE A 153 -0.30 8.96 9.05
C PHE A 153 -0.63 9.76 7.77
N GLY A 154 -0.89 9.07 6.66
CA GLY A 154 -1.32 9.68 5.40
C GLY A 154 -2.65 10.44 5.53
N PHE A 155 -3.60 9.90 6.29
CA PHE A 155 -4.88 10.57 6.56
C PHE A 155 -4.68 11.89 7.32
N ILE A 156 -3.80 11.90 8.33
CA ILE A 156 -3.44 13.12 9.08
C ILE A 156 -2.82 14.19 8.15
N ILE A 157 -1.96 13.78 7.21
CA ILE A 157 -1.36 14.70 6.23
C ILE A 157 -2.42 15.29 5.28
N GLY A 158 -3.47 14.53 4.95
CA GLY A 158 -4.52 14.97 4.04
C GLY A 158 -5.56 15.92 4.66
N ILE A 159 -5.67 15.94 6.00
CA ILE A 159 -6.58 16.84 6.73
C ILE A 159 -6.09 18.27 6.68
#